data_c2afd04c3e1693ff8f32e5dad7cf6993
#
_entry.id   c2afd04c3e1693ff8f32e5dad7cf6993
#
_cell.length_a   1.000
_cell.length_b   1.000
_cell.length_c   1.000
_cell.angle_alpha   90.00
_cell.angle_beta   90.00
_cell.angle_gamma   90.00
#
_symmetry.space_group_name_H-M   'P 1'
#
loop_
_entity.id
_entity.type
_entity.pdbx_description
1 polymer ?
#
loop_
_entity_poly.entity_id
_entity_poly.type
_entity_poly.pdbx_seq_one_letter_code
_entity_poly.pdbx_strand_id
1 'polypeptide(L)'
;PKGMSLKLHLLSKKAVENNLKFDYEKYNFKTKIHDIELSDEQKKALINIDKIKDKFRVHVLQGTTGSGKTYVYFQSIKNKIREGYQCLILLPEIGLTFDFEKKFENFFGFRPAIWNSQITKKNKKIIWNGLALGKIKVVIGARSSLFLPFKNLGEIIVDEEHDQSYKQDEGVTYNARDMAVARAQFENIPINLVSAVPSIETYENIQKKKYSFSRLINRYKNYNLPKYEIINLNQNRLESKSWISPLTKNRVQDHLINGDQVLFFLNRRGYSPYVICKNCHKVFSCPNCSINLVYHLNTNKLICHYCGYKTELQRKCSKNVNCDVIFSGPGVERISEEVKKKFPKFNSVIFSSDTMSKKSSKETLKKIINCLLYTSPSPRD
;
A
#
# COMPACT_ATOMS: atom_id res chain seq x y z
N PRO A 1 13.28 -22.02 16.76
CA PRO A 1 12.05 -22.33 16.02
C PRO A 1 11.09 -23.18 16.85
N LYS A 2 11.54 -24.32 17.44
CA LYS A 2 10.70 -25.16 18.33
C LYS A 2 10.16 -24.40 19.54
N GLY A 3 10.92 -23.47 20.12
CA GLY A 3 10.49 -22.66 21.28
C GLY A 3 9.37 -21.68 20.96
N MET A 4 9.30 -21.13 19.74
CA MET A 4 8.22 -20.21 19.34
C MET A 4 6.90 -20.96 19.11
N SER A 5 6.95 -22.15 18.51
CA SER A 5 5.79 -23.03 18.34
C SER A 5 5.22 -23.47 19.69
N LEU A 6 6.08 -23.85 20.64
CA LEU A 6 5.66 -24.24 21.98
C LEU A 6 5.03 -23.07 22.75
N LYS A 7 5.62 -21.86 22.66
CA LYS A 7 5.09 -20.64 23.31
C LYS A 7 3.75 -20.22 22.73
N LEU A 8 3.56 -20.32 21.42
CA LEU A 8 2.29 -20.09 20.75
C LEU A 8 1.23 -21.13 21.15
N HIS A 9 1.62 -22.39 21.28
CA HIS A 9 0.74 -23.48 21.75
C HIS A 9 0.29 -23.28 23.21
N LEU A 10 1.20 -22.89 24.10
CA LEU A 10 0.87 -22.58 25.50
C LEU A 10 -0.02 -21.35 25.63
N LEU A 11 0.19 -20.31 24.81
CA LEU A 11 -0.67 -19.13 24.76
C LEU A 11 -2.06 -19.46 24.22
N SER A 12 -2.18 -20.39 23.25
CA SER A 12 -3.45 -20.86 22.77
C SER A 12 -4.25 -21.64 23.83
N LYS A 13 -3.60 -22.49 24.64
CA LYS A 13 -4.23 -23.18 25.79
C LYS A 13 -4.77 -22.18 26.82
N LYS A 14 -3.98 -21.18 27.22
CA LYS A 14 -4.43 -20.10 28.12
C LYS A 14 -5.60 -19.29 27.57
N ALA A 15 -5.68 -19.10 26.24
CA ALA A 15 -6.80 -18.42 25.60
C ALA A 15 -8.12 -19.26 25.70
N VAL A 16 -8.00 -20.59 25.66
CA VAL A 16 -9.12 -21.50 25.83
C VAL A 16 -9.61 -21.50 27.29
N GLU A 17 -8.69 -21.48 28.25
CA GLU A 17 -9.00 -21.48 29.68
C GLU A 17 -9.70 -20.20 30.16
N ASN A 18 -9.44 -19.05 29.54
CA ASN A 18 -9.99 -17.76 29.95
C ASN A 18 -11.43 -17.48 29.52
N ASN A 19 -12.17 -18.45 28.94
CA ASN A 19 -13.62 -18.48 28.66
C ASN A 19 -14.26 -17.09 28.35
N LEU A 20 -13.54 -16.22 27.63
CA LEU A 20 -14.03 -14.91 27.27
C LEU A 20 -15.08 -15.11 26.16
N LYS A 21 -16.34 -14.87 26.47
CA LYS A 21 -17.44 -14.84 25.49
C LYS A 21 -17.25 -13.64 24.56
N PHE A 22 -16.48 -13.83 23.49
CA PHE A 22 -16.40 -12.86 22.39
C PHE A 22 -17.35 -13.30 21.28
N ASP A 23 -18.03 -12.32 20.72
CA ASP A 23 -18.82 -12.51 19.51
C ASP A 23 -17.90 -12.57 18.29
N TYR A 24 -17.90 -13.73 17.62
CA TYR A 24 -17.15 -13.98 16.38
C TYR A 24 -18.07 -14.08 15.15
N GLU A 25 -19.39 -13.88 15.28
CA GLU A 25 -20.34 -14.06 14.17
C GLU A 25 -20.00 -13.21 12.94
N LYS A 26 -19.54 -11.99 13.15
CA LYS A 26 -19.13 -11.11 12.05
C LYS A 26 -17.96 -11.63 11.22
N TYR A 27 -17.19 -12.58 11.74
CA TYR A 27 -16.05 -13.22 11.06
C TYR A 27 -16.40 -14.61 10.53
N ASN A 28 -17.64 -15.05 10.68
CA ASN A 28 -18.06 -16.35 10.24
C ASN A 28 -18.38 -16.36 8.75
N PHE A 29 -17.92 -17.41 8.11
CA PHE A 29 -18.19 -17.70 6.72
C PHE A 29 -19.68 -17.96 6.50
N LYS A 30 -20.35 -17.15 5.69
CA LYS A 30 -21.74 -17.35 5.27
C LYS A 30 -21.75 -18.08 3.93
N THR A 31 -22.68 -19.01 3.78
CA THR A 31 -22.75 -19.93 2.63
C THR A 31 -23.05 -19.27 1.28
N LYS A 32 -23.52 -18.02 1.24
CA LYS A 32 -23.74 -17.27 -0.01
C LYS A 32 -22.50 -16.47 -0.36
N ILE A 33 -21.63 -17.07 -1.17
CA ILE A 33 -20.51 -16.37 -1.81
C ILE A 33 -20.96 -16.02 -3.22
N HIS A 34 -20.68 -14.80 -3.64
CA HIS A 34 -20.83 -14.42 -5.03
C HIS A 34 -19.77 -15.16 -5.86
N ASP A 35 -20.20 -16.02 -6.77
CA ASP A 35 -19.28 -16.61 -7.75
C ASP A 35 -18.95 -15.55 -8.77
N ILE A 36 -17.66 -15.21 -8.87
CA ILE A 36 -17.13 -14.31 -9.89
C ILE A 36 -16.60 -15.17 -11.02
N GLU A 37 -17.02 -14.86 -12.23
CA GLU A 37 -16.49 -15.51 -13.42
C GLU A 37 -15.04 -15.07 -13.65
N LEU A 38 -14.13 -16.03 -13.54
CA LEU A 38 -12.71 -15.84 -13.81
C LEU A 38 -12.44 -15.95 -15.32
N SER A 39 -11.54 -15.12 -15.82
CA SER A 39 -11.01 -15.27 -17.19
C SER A 39 -10.17 -16.57 -17.34
N ASP A 40 -9.91 -16.98 -18.56
CA ASP A 40 -9.13 -18.20 -18.79
C ASP A 40 -7.71 -18.12 -18.23
N GLU A 41 -7.06 -16.96 -18.29
CA GLU A 41 -5.75 -16.72 -17.65
C GLU A 41 -5.85 -16.89 -16.13
N GLN A 42 -6.90 -16.32 -15.52
CA GLN A 42 -7.14 -16.42 -14.08
C GLN A 42 -7.46 -17.86 -13.65
N LYS A 43 -8.26 -18.58 -14.43
CA LYS A 43 -8.54 -20.03 -14.20
C LYS A 43 -7.27 -20.85 -14.25
N LYS A 44 -6.42 -20.65 -15.28
CA LYS A 44 -5.11 -21.32 -15.40
C LYS A 44 -4.20 -21.01 -14.22
N ALA A 45 -4.13 -19.75 -13.79
CA ALA A 45 -3.35 -19.36 -12.62
C ALA A 45 -3.86 -20.05 -11.35
N LEU A 46 -5.18 -20.07 -11.13
CA LEU A 46 -5.79 -20.77 -10.01
C LEU A 46 -5.47 -22.28 -10.01
N ILE A 47 -5.59 -22.94 -11.16
CA ILE A 47 -5.20 -24.36 -11.30
C ILE A 47 -3.73 -24.57 -10.91
N ASN A 48 -2.84 -23.66 -11.28
CA ASN A 48 -1.42 -23.77 -10.91
C ASN A 48 -1.19 -23.56 -9.41
N ILE A 49 -1.96 -22.69 -8.77
CA ILE A 49 -1.96 -22.50 -7.30
C ILE A 49 -2.49 -23.77 -6.63
N ASP A 50 -3.63 -24.31 -7.09
CA ASP A 50 -4.33 -25.44 -6.49
C ASP A 50 -3.63 -26.80 -6.71
N LYS A 51 -2.79 -26.95 -7.74
CA LYS A 51 -2.03 -28.21 -7.98
C LYS A 51 -1.15 -28.62 -6.80
N ILE A 52 -0.92 -27.73 -5.82
CA ILE A 52 0.01 -27.98 -4.73
C ILE A 52 -0.65 -27.60 -3.41
N LYS A 53 -1.71 -28.33 -3.08
CA LYS A 53 -2.57 -27.99 -1.95
C LYS A 53 -1.95 -28.21 -0.57
N ASP A 54 -1.11 -29.21 -0.38
CA ASP A 54 -0.82 -29.76 0.96
C ASP A 54 0.66 -29.83 1.32
N LYS A 55 1.51 -29.08 0.60
CA LYS A 55 2.94 -29.00 0.90
C LYS A 55 3.46 -27.60 0.73
N PHE A 56 4.54 -27.29 1.40
CA PHE A 56 5.26 -26.03 1.20
C PHE A 56 5.63 -25.84 -0.26
N ARG A 57 5.18 -24.74 -0.82
CA ARG A 57 5.61 -24.22 -2.10
C ARG A 57 5.36 -22.73 -2.18
N VAL A 58 6.29 -22.03 -2.82
CA VAL A 58 6.12 -20.63 -3.16
C VAL A 58 5.60 -20.54 -4.60
N HIS A 59 4.45 -19.89 -4.77
CA HIS A 59 3.89 -19.54 -6.07
C HIS A 59 3.90 -18.03 -6.25
N VAL A 60 4.34 -17.56 -7.42
CA VAL A 60 4.34 -16.14 -7.76
C VAL A 60 3.24 -15.87 -8.78
N LEU A 61 2.30 -15.01 -8.40
CA LEU A 61 1.24 -14.53 -9.28
C LEU A 61 1.57 -13.11 -9.74
N GLN A 62 2.13 -12.99 -10.94
CA GLN A 62 2.38 -11.71 -11.58
C GLN A 62 1.16 -11.29 -12.41
N GLY A 63 0.83 -10.00 -12.39
CA GLY A 63 -0.19 -9.46 -13.28
C GLY A 63 -0.24 -7.95 -13.23
N THR A 64 -0.54 -7.34 -14.36
CA THR A 64 -0.69 -5.88 -14.44
C THR A 64 -1.77 -5.39 -13.48
N THR A 65 -1.72 -4.11 -13.13
CA THR A 65 -2.79 -3.48 -12.35
C THR A 65 -4.11 -3.60 -13.11
N GLY A 66 -5.14 -4.08 -12.41
CA GLY A 66 -6.45 -4.34 -13.03
C GLY A 66 -6.59 -5.70 -13.73
N SER A 67 -5.57 -6.59 -13.66
CA SER A 67 -5.67 -7.96 -14.19
C SER A 67 -6.52 -8.91 -13.32
N GLY A 68 -6.97 -8.45 -12.15
CA GLY A 68 -7.80 -9.23 -11.24
C GLY A 68 -7.05 -10.24 -10.36
N LYS A 69 -5.74 -10.05 -10.12
CA LYS A 69 -4.93 -10.86 -9.19
C LYS A 69 -5.65 -11.17 -7.88
N THR A 70 -6.29 -10.16 -7.31
CA THR A 70 -7.03 -10.25 -6.04
C THR A 70 -8.09 -11.36 -6.08
N TYR A 71 -8.84 -11.45 -7.16
CA TYR A 71 -9.90 -12.46 -7.29
C TYR A 71 -9.36 -13.88 -7.47
N VAL A 72 -8.18 -14.03 -8.07
CA VAL A 72 -7.51 -15.33 -8.19
C VAL A 72 -7.17 -15.87 -6.79
N TYR A 73 -6.47 -15.08 -5.96
CA TYR A 73 -6.13 -15.56 -4.62
C TYR A 73 -7.34 -15.55 -3.66
N PHE A 74 -8.37 -14.73 -3.88
CA PHE A 74 -9.63 -14.87 -3.13
C PHE A 74 -10.29 -16.23 -3.38
N GLN A 75 -10.24 -16.70 -4.62
CA GLN A 75 -10.77 -18.03 -4.95
C GLN A 75 -9.94 -19.16 -4.30
N SER A 76 -8.61 -19.03 -4.25
CA SER A 76 -7.74 -19.97 -3.51
C SER A 76 -8.09 -19.98 -2.02
N ILE A 77 -8.18 -18.82 -1.39
CA ILE A 77 -8.59 -18.66 0.02
C ILE A 77 -9.96 -19.28 0.27
N LYS A 78 -10.93 -19.06 -0.65
CA LYS A 78 -12.26 -19.67 -0.57
C LYS A 78 -12.18 -21.20 -0.47
N ASN A 79 -11.35 -21.83 -1.31
CA ASN A 79 -11.14 -23.27 -1.31
C ASN A 79 -10.56 -23.72 0.05
N LYS A 80 -9.53 -23.02 0.56
CA LYS A 80 -8.91 -23.33 1.86
C LYS A 80 -9.87 -23.17 3.05
N ILE A 81 -10.72 -22.14 3.04
CA ILE A 81 -11.73 -21.96 4.09
C ILE A 81 -12.74 -23.08 4.08
N ARG A 82 -13.19 -23.56 2.90
CA ARG A 82 -14.10 -24.70 2.74
C ARG A 82 -13.48 -26.01 3.26
N GLU A 83 -12.18 -26.16 3.15
CA GLU A 83 -11.41 -27.27 3.73
C GLU A 83 -11.20 -27.12 5.25
N GLY A 84 -11.69 -26.03 5.87
CA GLY A 84 -11.61 -25.76 7.31
C GLY A 84 -10.38 -24.99 7.77
N TYR A 85 -9.47 -24.62 6.88
CA TYR A 85 -8.24 -23.89 7.19
C TYR A 85 -8.48 -22.41 7.49
N GLN A 86 -7.45 -21.79 8.06
CA GLN A 86 -7.33 -20.36 8.24
C GLN A 86 -6.34 -19.79 7.23
N CYS A 87 -6.55 -18.54 6.80
CA CYS A 87 -5.70 -17.88 5.82
C CYS A 87 -5.18 -16.53 6.33
N LEU A 88 -3.95 -16.19 5.95
CA LEU A 88 -3.33 -14.91 6.22
C LEU A 88 -3.10 -14.17 4.91
N ILE A 89 -3.60 -12.95 4.81
CA ILE A 89 -3.28 -12.00 3.74
C ILE A 89 -2.41 -10.90 4.32
N LEU A 90 -1.18 -10.80 3.85
CA LEU A 90 -0.30 -9.68 4.13
C LEU A 90 -0.52 -8.60 3.07
N LEU A 91 -0.78 -7.38 3.53
CA LEU A 91 -0.84 -6.19 2.69
C LEU A 91 0.16 -5.15 3.21
N PRO A 92 0.73 -4.30 2.33
CA PRO A 92 1.36 -3.07 2.76
C PRO A 92 0.39 -2.26 3.64
N GLU A 93 0.90 -1.47 4.60
CA GLU A 93 0.02 -0.70 5.51
C GLU A 93 -0.96 0.19 4.75
N ILE A 94 -0.55 0.73 3.61
CA ILE A 94 -1.37 1.55 2.70
C ILE A 94 -2.44 0.69 1.99
N GLY A 95 -2.15 -0.59 1.75
CA GLY A 95 -3.09 -1.54 1.13
C GLY A 95 -4.28 -1.93 2.01
N LEU A 96 -4.20 -1.68 3.34
CA LEU A 96 -5.28 -1.91 4.30
C LEU A 96 -6.34 -0.80 4.19
N THR A 97 -6.93 -0.65 3.01
CA THR A 97 -7.93 0.37 2.73
C THR A 97 -9.34 -0.16 2.96
N PHE A 98 -10.25 0.78 3.23
CA PHE A 98 -11.68 0.47 3.32
C PHE A 98 -12.21 -0.21 2.04
N ASP A 99 -11.66 0.14 0.89
CA ASP A 99 -12.09 -0.43 -0.40
C ASP A 99 -11.67 -1.90 -0.52
N PHE A 100 -10.50 -2.28 0.01
CA PHE A 100 -10.09 -3.67 0.06
C PHE A 100 -10.96 -4.49 1.00
N GLU A 101 -11.28 -3.96 2.19
CA GLU A 101 -12.21 -4.59 3.13
C GLU A 101 -13.59 -4.80 2.49
N LYS A 102 -14.13 -3.78 1.83
CA LYS A 102 -15.41 -3.85 1.13
C LYS A 102 -15.38 -4.87 -0.02
N LYS A 103 -14.29 -4.91 -0.78
CA LYS A 103 -14.09 -5.90 -1.84
C LYS A 103 -14.06 -7.32 -1.30
N PHE A 104 -13.39 -7.52 -0.15
CA PHE A 104 -13.36 -8.79 0.55
C PHE A 104 -14.76 -9.18 1.06
N GLU A 105 -15.45 -8.26 1.75
CA GLU A 105 -16.80 -8.51 2.29
C GLU A 105 -17.80 -8.83 1.17
N ASN A 106 -17.73 -8.14 0.06
CA ASN A 106 -18.58 -8.42 -1.11
C ASN A 106 -18.33 -9.82 -1.71
N PHE A 107 -17.07 -10.29 -1.70
CA PHE A 107 -16.74 -11.60 -2.25
C PHE A 107 -17.07 -12.74 -1.29
N PHE A 108 -16.72 -12.60 -0.01
CA PHE A 108 -16.84 -13.69 0.95
C PHE A 108 -18.14 -13.67 1.78
N GLY A 109 -18.87 -12.55 1.81
CA GLY A 109 -20.09 -12.39 2.61
C GLY A 109 -19.85 -12.23 4.12
N PHE A 110 -18.59 -12.09 4.56
CA PHE A 110 -18.22 -11.83 5.95
C PHE A 110 -17.03 -10.87 6.03
N ARG A 111 -16.81 -10.28 7.21
CA ARG A 111 -15.70 -9.35 7.43
C ARG A 111 -14.41 -10.06 7.76
N PRO A 112 -13.29 -9.67 7.17
CA PRO A 112 -11.99 -10.16 7.58
C PRO A 112 -11.60 -9.58 8.94
N ALA A 113 -10.75 -10.26 9.69
CA ALA A 113 -10.12 -9.67 10.85
C ALA A 113 -8.93 -8.81 10.39
N ILE A 114 -8.97 -7.52 10.71
CA ILE A 114 -7.89 -6.57 10.35
C ILE A 114 -6.88 -6.48 11.48
N TRP A 115 -5.59 -6.65 11.16
CA TRP A 115 -4.49 -6.55 12.11
C TRP A 115 -3.46 -5.51 11.66
N ASN A 116 -3.48 -4.36 12.36
CA ASN A 116 -2.54 -3.26 12.13
C ASN A 116 -2.17 -2.55 13.44
N SER A 117 -1.35 -1.52 13.37
CA SER A 117 -0.92 -0.72 14.53
C SER A 117 -2.06 0.05 15.19
N GLN A 118 -3.10 0.42 14.43
CA GLN A 118 -4.18 1.31 14.86
C GLN A 118 -5.33 0.60 15.61
N ILE A 119 -5.39 -0.73 15.61
CA ILE A 119 -6.47 -1.45 16.29
C ILE A 119 -6.32 -1.39 17.81
N THR A 120 -7.45 -1.27 18.49
CA THR A 120 -7.50 -1.18 19.95
C THR A 120 -6.98 -2.46 20.64
N LYS A 121 -6.47 -2.34 21.86
CA LYS A 121 -6.01 -3.48 22.66
C LYS A 121 -7.11 -4.55 22.82
N LYS A 122 -8.37 -4.12 22.98
CA LYS A 122 -9.54 -5.03 23.07
C LYS A 122 -9.67 -5.86 21.79
N ASN A 123 -9.67 -5.22 20.63
CA ASN A 123 -9.77 -5.91 19.34
C ASN A 123 -8.57 -6.83 19.07
N LYS A 124 -7.36 -6.41 19.45
CA LYS A 124 -6.16 -7.28 19.38
C LYS A 124 -6.40 -8.58 20.15
N LYS A 125 -6.93 -8.48 21.36
CA LYS A 125 -7.22 -9.66 22.22
C LYS A 125 -8.30 -10.57 21.58
N ILE A 126 -9.36 -9.97 21.00
CA ILE A 126 -10.43 -10.72 20.31
C ILE A 126 -9.86 -11.49 19.12
N ILE A 127 -9.08 -10.82 18.25
CA ILE A 127 -8.51 -11.45 17.07
C ILE A 127 -7.52 -12.55 17.45
N TRP A 128 -6.63 -12.27 18.41
CA TRP A 128 -5.66 -13.23 18.91
C TRP A 128 -6.33 -14.53 19.41
N ASN A 129 -7.31 -14.40 20.29
CA ASN A 129 -8.04 -15.55 20.82
C ASN A 129 -8.87 -16.26 19.75
N GLY A 130 -9.55 -15.50 18.88
CA GLY A 130 -10.35 -16.07 17.79
C GLY A 130 -9.52 -16.89 16.81
N LEU A 131 -8.29 -16.49 16.54
CA LEU A 131 -7.35 -17.24 15.70
C LEU A 131 -6.86 -18.51 16.39
N ALA A 132 -6.45 -18.41 17.67
CA ALA A 132 -6.01 -19.55 18.46
C ALA A 132 -7.12 -20.61 18.65
N LEU A 133 -8.37 -20.18 18.67
CA LEU A 133 -9.54 -21.06 18.75
C LEU A 133 -10.03 -21.56 17.38
N GLY A 134 -9.51 -21.05 16.26
CA GLY A 134 -9.96 -21.37 14.89
C GLY A 134 -11.32 -20.74 14.51
N LYS A 135 -11.82 -19.80 15.32
CA LYS A 135 -13.09 -19.08 15.08
C LYS A 135 -12.99 -18.00 14.00
N ILE A 136 -11.82 -17.42 13.81
CA ILE A 136 -11.54 -16.44 12.74
C ILE A 136 -10.84 -17.17 11.60
N LYS A 137 -11.41 -17.10 10.41
CA LYS A 137 -10.91 -17.82 9.23
C LYS A 137 -9.91 -17.01 8.41
N VAL A 138 -10.07 -15.69 8.29
CA VAL A 138 -9.17 -14.85 7.51
C VAL A 138 -8.71 -13.65 8.31
N VAL A 139 -7.41 -13.42 8.29
CA VAL A 139 -6.78 -12.20 8.78
C VAL A 139 -6.17 -11.46 7.59
N ILE A 140 -6.40 -10.17 7.56
CA ILE A 140 -5.70 -9.24 6.69
C ILE A 140 -4.85 -8.34 7.57
N GLY A 141 -3.56 -8.26 7.31
CA GLY A 141 -2.70 -7.49 8.19
C GLY A 141 -1.38 -7.05 7.59
N ALA A 142 -0.75 -6.12 8.31
CA ALA A 142 0.62 -5.69 8.06
C ALA A 142 1.63 -6.71 8.63
N ARG A 143 2.92 -6.40 8.53
CA ARG A 143 4.06 -7.23 8.95
C ARG A 143 3.86 -8.02 10.24
N SER A 144 3.34 -7.39 11.29
CA SER A 144 3.18 -8.01 12.60
C SER A 144 2.12 -9.12 12.65
N SER A 145 1.23 -9.22 11.65
CA SER A 145 0.25 -10.31 11.57
C SER A 145 0.87 -11.68 11.29
N LEU A 146 2.10 -11.71 10.80
CA LEU A 146 2.90 -12.94 10.66
C LEU A 146 3.11 -13.70 11.97
N PHE A 147 3.02 -13.06 13.11
CA PHE A 147 3.28 -13.70 14.42
C PHE A 147 2.02 -14.07 15.17
N LEU A 148 0.86 -14.04 14.52
CA LEU A 148 -0.41 -14.42 15.12
C LEU A 148 -0.54 -15.93 15.30
N PRO A 149 -1.25 -16.39 16.37
CA PRO A 149 -1.37 -17.80 16.72
C PRO A 149 -2.52 -18.46 15.97
N PHE A 150 -2.33 -18.79 14.71
CA PHE A 150 -3.30 -19.58 13.96
C PHE A 150 -3.36 -21.00 14.49
N LYS A 151 -4.59 -21.54 14.64
CA LYS A 151 -4.82 -22.92 15.02
C LYS A 151 -4.51 -23.88 13.88
N ASN A 152 -4.90 -23.51 12.67
CA ASN A 152 -4.80 -24.33 11.48
C ASN A 152 -4.60 -23.43 10.23
N LEU A 153 -3.41 -22.82 10.11
CA LEU A 153 -3.07 -21.99 8.96
C LEU A 153 -2.90 -22.89 7.73
N GLY A 154 -3.59 -22.57 6.63
CA GLY A 154 -3.55 -23.37 5.40
C GLY A 154 -2.94 -22.65 4.21
N GLU A 155 -2.86 -21.32 4.26
CA GLU A 155 -2.30 -20.52 3.16
C GLU A 155 -1.88 -19.13 3.61
N ILE A 156 -0.78 -18.64 3.06
CA ILE A 156 -0.32 -17.26 3.22
C ILE A 156 -0.33 -16.57 1.86
N ILE A 157 -0.92 -15.39 1.78
CA ILE A 157 -0.84 -14.49 0.62
C ILE A 157 0.01 -13.29 1.01
N VAL A 158 0.97 -12.91 0.18
CA VAL A 158 1.73 -11.65 0.30
C VAL A 158 1.41 -10.83 -0.92
N ASP A 159 0.49 -9.89 -0.79
CA ASP A 159 0.12 -9.01 -1.91
C ASP A 159 1.07 -7.82 -2.00
N GLU A 160 1.37 -7.37 -3.22
CA GLU A 160 2.40 -6.37 -3.54
C GLU A 160 3.76 -6.71 -2.88
N GLU A 161 4.24 -7.96 -3.07
CA GLU A 161 5.41 -8.55 -2.39
C GLU A 161 6.70 -7.73 -2.52
N HIS A 162 6.78 -6.90 -3.56
CA HIS A 162 7.91 -6.01 -3.83
C HIS A 162 7.92 -4.73 -2.98
N ASP A 163 6.84 -4.49 -2.19
CA ASP A 163 6.71 -3.26 -1.42
C ASP A 163 7.76 -3.15 -0.31
N GLN A 164 8.45 -2.02 -0.26
CA GLN A 164 9.48 -1.76 0.74
C GLN A 164 8.95 -1.70 2.17
N SER A 165 7.65 -1.45 2.35
CA SER A 165 7.02 -1.44 3.68
C SER A 165 7.05 -2.81 4.37
N TYR A 166 7.33 -3.89 3.65
CA TYR A 166 7.57 -5.21 4.25
C TYR A 166 8.90 -5.29 5.01
N LYS A 167 9.85 -4.42 4.72
CA LYS A 167 11.09 -4.31 5.46
C LYS A 167 10.88 -3.51 6.75
N GLN A 168 11.27 -4.08 7.87
CA GLN A 168 11.31 -3.40 9.15
C GLN A 168 12.74 -3.02 9.46
N ASP A 169 13.02 -1.72 9.58
CA ASP A 169 14.35 -1.19 9.87
C ASP A 169 14.52 -0.75 11.34
N GLU A 170 13.41 -0.60 12.09
CA GLU A 170 13.43 -0.21 13.50
C GLU A 170 13.30 -1.44 14.42
N GLY A 171 14.12 -1.50 15.45
CA GLY A 171 14.13 -2.61 16.42
C GLY A 171 14.72 -3.89 15.82
N VAL A 172 13.94 -4.98 15.83
CA VAL A 172 14.34 -6.22 15.16
C VAL A 172 14.15 -6.06 13.66
N THR A 173 15.26 -6.06 12.93
CA THR A 173 15.25 -5.94 11.46
C THR A 173 14.84 -7.25 10.80
N TYR A 174 13.83 -7.22 9.94
CA TYR A 174 13.42 -8.36 9.13
C TYR A 174 12.61 -7.90 7.89
N ASN A 175 12.55 -8.77 6.90
CA ASN A 175 11.65 -8.60 5.78
C ASN A 175 10.44 -9.54 5.96
N ALA A 176 9.22 -8.98 6.03
CA ALA A 176 8.02 -9.75 6.29
C ALA A 176 7.67 -10.72 5.16
N ARG A 177 8.00 -10.41 3.89
CA ARG A 177 7.87 -11.34 2.77
C ARG A 177 8.72 -12.59 3.00
N ASP A 178 9.99 -12.42 3.32
CA ASP A 178 10.92 -13.54 3.50
C ASP A 178 10.57 -14.35 4.75
N MET A 179 10.14 -13.67 5.82
CA MET A 179 9.63 -14.33 7.02
C MET A 179 8.31 -15.08 6.76
N ALA A 180 7.47 -14.61 5.84
CA ALA A 180 6.27 -15.31 5.43
C ALA A 180 6.61 -16.62 4.69
N VAL A 181 7.61 -16.59 3.80
CA VAL A 181 8.13 -17.79 3.14
C VAL A 181 8.70 -18.77 4.16
N ALA A 182 9.50 -18.30 5.10
CA ALA A 182 10.05 -19.14 6.17
C ALA A 182 8.95 -19.75 7.04
N ARG A 183 7.92 -18.95 7.41
CA ARG A 183 6.77 -19.45 8.16
C ARG A 183 6.00 -20.53 7.39
N ALA A 184 5.72 -20.30 6.10
CA ALA A 184 5.04 -21.26 5.25
C ALA A 184 5.83 -22.57 5.16
N GLN A 185 7.16 -22.50 5.08
CA GLN A 185 8.02 -23.67 5.08
C GLN A 185 7.95 -24.45 6.42
N PHE A 186 7.99 -23.77 7.56
CA PHE A 186 7.90 -24.40 8.88
C PHE A 186 6.54 -25.07 9.13
N GLU A 187 5.46 -24.46 8.64
CA GLU A 187 4.11 -25.00 8.78
C GLU A 187 3.75 -25.95 7.63
N ASN A 188 4.64 -26.16 6.65
CA ASN A 188 4.48 -26.98 5.45
C ASN A 188 3.20 -26.64 4.67
N ILE A 189 2.97 -25.35 4.42
CA ILE A 189 1.79 -24.82 3.74
C ILE A 189 2.18 -24.02 2.49
N PRO A 190 1.28 -23.86 1.49
CA PRO A 190 1.52 -23.01 0.34
C PRO A 190 1.56 -21.53 0.70
N ILE A 191 2.35 -20.78 -0.06
CA ILE A 191 2.41 -19.32 -0.02
C ILE A 191 2.35 -18.74 -1.42
N ASN A 192 1.55 -17.71 -1.62
CA ASN A 192 1.43 -16.97 -2.87
C ASN A 192 2.01 -15.57 -2.71
N LEU A 193 3.04 -15.26 -3.49
CA LEU A 193 3.60 -13.92 -3.65
C LEU A 193 2.92 -13.26 -4.84
N VAL A 194 2.25 -12.14 -4.61
CA VAL A 194 1.43 -11.48 -5.62
C VAL A 194 2.02 -10.11 -5.92
N SER A 195 2.23 -9.78 -7.19
CA SER A 195 2.82 -8.50 -7.58
C SER A 195 2.48 -8.11 -9.02
N ALA A 196 2.51 -6.81 -9.30
CA ALA A 196 2.55 -6.31 -10.68
C ALA A 196 3.97 -6.44 -11.25
N VAL A 197 4.98 -6.15 -10.43
CA VAL A 197 6.40 -6.25 -10.78
C VAL A 197 7.10 -6.98 -9.63
N PRO A 198 7.43 -8.27 -9.78
CA PRO A 198 8.12 -9.01 -8.74
C PRO A 198 9.47 -8.36 -8.38
N SER A 199 9.86 -8.46 -7.12
CA SER A 199 11.19 -8.04 -6.67
C SER A 199 12.30 -8.83 -7.37
N ILE A 200 13.50 -8.27 -7.38
CA ILE A 200 14.66 -8.90 -8.06
C ILE A 200 14.91 -10.29 -7.48
N GLU A 201 14.85 -10.44 -6.16
CA GLU A 201 15.05 -11.72 -5.47
C GLU A 201 13.98 -12.74 -5.83
N THR A 202 12.73 -12.31 -5.91
CA THR A 202 11.61 -13.16 -6.33
C THR A 202 11.77 -13.58 -7.79
N TYR A 203 12.15 -12.65 -8.66
CA TYR A 203 12.41 -12.92 -10.07
C TYR A 203 13.55 -13.92 -10.26
N GLU A 204 14.65 -13.78 -9.53
CA GLU A 204 15.76 -14.73 -9.56
C GLU A 204 15.32 -16.14 -9.12
N ASN A 205 14.50 -16.25 -8.07
CA ASN A 205 13.98 -17.54 -7.62
C ASN A 205 13.03 -18.19 -8.65
N ILE A 206 12.29 -17.40 -9.43
CA ILE A 206 11.50 -17.88 -10.58
C ILE A 206 12.44 -18.43 -11.66
N GLN A 207 13.50 -17.69 -12.05
CA GLN A 207 14.46 -18.12 -13.06
C GLN A 207 15.19 -19.42 -12.65
N LYS A 208 15.54 -19.55 -11.38
CA LYS A 208 16.14 -20.76 -10.80
C LYS A 208 15.13 -21.91 -10.60
N LYS A 209 13.87 -21.75 -11.03
CA LYS A 209 12.78 -22.75 -10.86
C LYS A 209 12.52 -23.15 -9.40
N LYS A 210 12.96 -22.35 -8.43
CA LYS A 210 12.64 -22.57 -7.02
C LYS A 210 11.20 -22.17 -6.70
N TYR A 211 10.68 -21.14 -7.37
CA TYR A 211 9.31 -20.66 -7.24
C TYR A 211 8.51 -21.01 -8.49
N SER A 212 7.28 -21.48 -8.32
CA SER A 212 6.34 -21.64 -9.43
C SER A 212 5.77 -20.27 -9.83
N PHE A 213 5.31 -20.13 -11.06
CA PHE A 213 4.99 -18.85 -11.62
C PHE A 213 3.73 -18.91 -12.50
N SER A 214 2.88 -17.90 -12.37
CA SER A 214 1.77 -17.60 -13.27
C SER A 214 1.73 -16.13 -13.59
N ARG A 215 1.40 -15.81 -14.85
CA ARG A 215 1.32 -14.42 -15.31
C ARG A 215 -0.05 -14.13 -15.90
N LEU A 216 -0.65 -13.02 -15.45
CA LEU A 216 -1.86 -12.45 -16.03
C LEU A 216 -1.45 -11.26 -16.89
N ILE A 217 -1.58 -11.39 -18.20
CA ILE A 217 -1.15 -10.37 -19.16
C ILE A 217 -2.25 -9.36 -19.38
N ASN A 218 -3.49 -9.84 -19.53
CA ASN A 218 -4.62 -9.02 -19.88
C ASN A 218 -5.26 -8.37 -18.65
N ARG A 219 -5.75 -7.15 -18.81
CA ARG A 219 -6.65 -6.55 -17.83
C ARG A 219 -8.01 -7.25 -17.87
N TYR A 220 -8.65 -7.33 -16.71
CA TYR A 220 -10.02 -7.86 -16.65
C TYR A 220 -10.93 -7.11 -17.65
N LYS A 221 -11.72 -7.86 -18.44
CA LYS A 221 -12.53 -7.35 -19.54
C LYS A 221 -11.76 -6.62 -20.66
N ASN A 222 -10.47 -6.92 -20.83
CA ASN A 222 -9.62 -6.35 -21.89
C ASN A 222 -9.58 -4.82 -21.93
N TYR A 223 -9.69 -4.14 -20.79
CA TYR A 223 -9.54 -2.70 -20.74
C TYR A 223 -8.17 -2.26 -21.25
N ASN A 224 -8.16 -1.33 -22.19
CA ASN A 224 -6.94 -0.77 -22.74
C ASN A 224 -6.09 -0.07 -21.68
N LEU A 225 -4.79 -0.08 -21.88
CA LEU A 225 -3.89 0.77 -21.11
C LEU A 225 -4.19 2.24 -21.42
N PRO A 226 -4.04 3.14 -20.44
CA PRO A 226 -4.16 4.56 -20.70
C PRO A 226 -3.14 4.99 -21.77
N LYS A 227 -3.55 5.90 -22.64
CA LYS A 227 -2.63 6.53 -23.59
C LYS A 227 -1.66 7.41 -22.78
N TYR A 228 -0.39 7.38 -23.13
CA TYR A 228 0.63 8.25 -22.52
C TYR A 228 1.28 9.12 -23.58
N GLU A 229 1.66 10.32 -23.19
CA GLU A 229 2.34 11.30 -24.03
C GLU A 229 3.49 11.89 -23.23
N ILE A 230 4.66 11.98 -23.85
CA ILE A 230 5.84 12.60 -23.23
C ILE A 230 5.96 14.03 -23.75
N ILE A 231 5.89 15.01 -22.86
CA ILE A 231 6.03 16.41 -23.20
C ILE A 231 7.50 16.83 -23.00
N ASN A 232 8.18 17.15 -24.10
CA ASN A 232 9.53 17.65 -24.06
C ASN A 232 9.53 19.13 -23.67
N LEU A 233 10.01 19.46 -22.47
CA LEU A 233 10.05 20.82 -21.95
C LEU A 233 11.07 21.73 -22.65
N ASN A 234 12.04 21.18 -23.41
CA ASN A 234 12.92 21.99 -24.25
C ASN A 234 12.18 22.60 -25.46
N GLN A 235 11.16 21.89 -25.95
CA GLN A 235 10.30 22.36 -27.04
C GLN A 235 9.09 23.14 -26.53
N ASN A 236 8.57 22.75 -25.34
CA ASN A 236 7.41 23.36 -24.66
C ASN A 236 7.90 24.10 -23.41
N ARG A 237 8.62 25.20 -23.61
CA ARG A 237 9.24 25.95 -22.52
C ARG A 237 8.21 26.38 -21.48
N LEU A 238 8.60 26.28 -20.22
CA LEU A 238 7.81 26.77 -19.11
C LEU A 238 7.80 28.30 -19.08
N GLU A 239 6.66 28.88 -18.74
CA GLU A 239 6.58 30.30 -18.42
C GLU A 239 7.41 30.60 -17.17
N SER A 240 7.89 31.84 -17.04
CA SER A 240 8.64 32.25 -15.84
C SER A 240 7.87 31.95 -14.56
N LYS A 241 8.52 31.29 -13.62
CA LYS A 241 7.93 30.86 -12.32
C LYS A 241 6.76 29.88 -12.43
N SER A 242 6.56 29.24 -13.57
CA SER A 242 5.55 28.18 -13.80
C SER A 242 6.21 26.81 -13.84
N TRP A 243 5.48 25.78 -13.43
CA TRP A 243 5.88 24.37 -13.46
C TRP A 243 4.96 23.54 -14.36
N ILE A 244 3.86 24.13 -14.82
CA ILE A 244 2.90 23.53 -15.74
C ILE A 244 3.10 24.17 -17.11
N SER A 245 3.49 23.38 -18.11
CA SER A 245 3.71 23.88 -19.47
C SER A 245 2.40 24.36 -20.10
N PRO A 246 2.46 25.28 -21.09
CA PRO A 246 1.27 25.72 -21.80
C PRO A 246 0.49 24.57 -22.45
N LEU A 247 1.19 23.58 -23.01
CA LEU A 247 0.58 22.40 -23.59
C LEU A 247 -0.16 21.57 -22.52
N THR A 248 0.48 21.32 -21.37
CA THR A 248 -0.18 20.64 -20.25
C THR A 248 -1.41 21.39 -19.77
N LYS A 249 -1.32 22.73 -19.65
CA LYS A 249 -2.45 23.58 -19.27
C LYS A 249 -3.65 23.40 -20.21
N ASN A 250 -3.40 23.45 -21.51
CA ASN A 250 -4.47 23.30 -22.50
C ASN A 250 -5.14 21.91 -22.41
N ARG A 251 -4.32 20.83 -22.35
CA ARG A 251 -4.83 19.45 -22.19
C ARG A 251 -5.68 19.28 -20.93
N VAL A 252 -5.21 19.81 -19.81
CA VAL A 252 -5.94 19.79 -18.54
C VAL A 252 -7.26 20.55 -18.67
N GLN A 253 -7.24 21.70 -19.30
CA GLN A 253 -8.44 22.52 -19.49
C GLN A 253 -9.49 21.81 -20.33
N ASP A 254 -9.09 21.16 -21.43
CA ASP A 254 -9.98 20.38 -22.30
C ASP A 254 -10.67 19.26 -21.50
N HIS A 255 -9.90 18.48 -20.71
CA HIS A 255 -10.47 17.44 -19.86
C HIS A 255 -11.43 18.00 -18.80
N LEU A 256 -11.06 19.10 -18.13
CA LEU A 256 -11.92 19.71 -17.11
C LEU A 256 -13.23 20.27 -17.69
N ILE A 257 -13.19 20.83 -18.92
CA ILE A 257 -14.41 21.31 -19.62
C ILE A 257 -15.32 20.13 -19.99
N ASN A 258 -14.73 19.00 -20.36
CA ASN A 258 -15.49 17.78 -20.66
C ASN A 258 -16.06 17.09 -19.41
N GLY A 259 -15.83 17.63 -18.21
CA GLY A 259 -16.29 17.04 -16.95
C GLY A 259 -15.37 15.93 -16.41
N ASP A 260 -14.21 15.72 -17.00
CA ASP A 260 -13.22 14.76 -16.54
C ASP A 260 -12.51 15.24 -15.27
N GLN A 261 -11.97 14.31 -14.51
CA GLN A 261 -11.10 14.61 -13.38
C GLN A 261 -9.63 14.51 -13.79
N VAL A 262 -8.81 15.39 -13.25
CA VAL A 262 -7.38 15.45 -13.56
C VAL A 262 -6.56 15.27 -12.29
N LEU A 263 -5.58 14.37 -12.33
CA LEU A 263 -4.62 14.13 -11.25
C LEU A 263 -3.25 14.69 -11.64
N PHE A 264 -2.76 15.67 -10.88
CA PHE A 264 -1.35 16.06 -10.92
C PHE A 264 -0.57 15.21 -9.92
N PHE A 265 0.27 14.33 -10.43
CA PHE A 265 1.12 13.49 -9.60
C PHE A 265 2.52 14.07 -9.48
N LEU A 266 2.97 14.30 -8.26
CA LEU A 266 4.32 14.75 -7.96
C LEU A 266 4.83 14.05 -6.69
N ASN A 267 5.89 13.26 -6.84
CA ASN A 267 6.52 12.57 -5.71
C ASN A 267 7.51 13.50 -4.96
N ARG A 268 7.01 14.69 -4.53
CA ARG A 268 7.80 15.66 -3.74
C ARG A 268 6.89 16.42 -2.78
N ARG A 269 7.07 16.18 -1.48
CA ARG A 269 6.29 16.81 -0.40
C ARG A 269 6.65 18.28 -0.23
N GLY A 270 5.78 19.02 0.47
CA GLY A 270 5.95 20.41 0.85
C GLY A 270 5.84 21.41 -0.30
N TYR A 271 6.34 22.61 -0.04
CA TYR A 271 6.34 23.73 -0.99
C TYR A 271 7.55 23.67 -1.93
N SER A 272 8.75 23.48 -1.35
CA SER A 272 10.00 23.37 -2.10
C SER A 272 10.91 22.29 -1.53
N PRO A 273 11.38 21.37 -2.36
CA PRO A 273 12.26 20.27 -1.94
C PRO A 273 13.70 20.74 -1.66
N TYR A 274 14.08 21.93 -2.15
CA TYR A 274 15.39 22.49 -1.91
C TYR A 274 15.28 23.94 -1.46
N VAL A 275 15.95 24.25 -0.37
CA VAL A 275 16.18 25.63 0.09
C VAL A 275 17.67 25.89 -0.05
N ILE A 276 18.01 26.89 -0.84
CA ILE A 276 19.39 27.21 -1.23
C ILE A 276 19.70 28.63 -0.79
N CYS A 277 20.84 28.83 -0.17
CA CYS A 277 21.33 30.17 0.10
C CYS A 277 21.71 30.88 -1.20
N LYS A 278 21.17 32.07 -1.44
CA LYS A 278 21.44 32.87 -2.65
C LYS A 278 22.91 33.26 -2.76
N ASN A 279 23.56 33.48 -1.63
CA ASN A 279 24.92 34.01 -1.60
C ASN A 279 26.01 32.94 -1.68
N CYS A 280 25.84 31.81 -0.96
CA CYS A 280 26.85 30.76 -0.91
C CYS A 280 26.41 29.46 -1.61
N HIS A 281 25.25 29.43 -2.20
CA HIS A 281 24.63 28.29 -2.90
C HIS A 281 24.54 26.98 -2.08
N LYS A 282 24.76 27.05 -0.76
CA LYS A 282 24.66 25.91 0.11
C LYS A 282 23.18 25.49 0.28
N VAL A 283 22.90 24.20 0.11
CA VAL A 283 21.59 23.62 0.36
C VAL A 283 21.42 23.41 1.86
N PHE A 284 20.23 23.70 2.39
CA PHE A 284 19.90 23.43 3.79
C PHE A 284 19.67 21.93 4.00
N SER A 285 20.57 21.28 4.72
CA SER A 285 20.54 19.86 5.00
C SER A 285 20.17 19.58 6.46
N CYS A 286 19.60 18.42 6.72
CA CYS A 286 19.28 17.98 8.07
C CYS A 286 20.57 17.70 8.86
N PRO A 287 20.71 18.19 10.09
CA PRO A 287 21.90 17.93 10.90
C PRO A 287 22.02 16.46 11.35
N ASN A 288 20.90 15.71 11.39
CA ASN A 288 20.91 14.34 11.89
C ASN A 288 21.19 13.30 10.80
N CYS A 289 20.76 13.55 9.56
CA CYS A 289 20.85 12.55 8.48
C CYS A 289 21.34 13.11 7.14
N SER A 290 21.82 14.34 7.09
CA SER A 290 22.42 15.00 5.93
C SER A 290 21.51 15.08 4.68
N ILE A 291 20.24 14.72 4.79
CA ILE A 291 19.24 14.82 3.71
C ILE A 291 18.77 16.27 3.60
N ASN A 292 18.39 16.71 2.40
CA ASN A 292 17.89 18.05 2.19
C ASN A 292 16.60 18.30 2.99
N LEU A 293 16.54 19.46 3.64
CA LEU A 293 15.35 19.90 4.34
C LEU A 293 14.32 20.44 3.34
N VAL A 294 13.08 20.07 3.54
CA VAL A 294 11.93 20.50 2.71
C VAL A 294 11.22 21.65 3.40
N TYR A 295 10.96 22.73 2.66
CA TYR A 295 10.20 23.85 3.18
C TYR A 295 8.70 23.62 3.04
N HIS A 296 7.97 23.85 4.15
CA HIS A 296 6.51 23.79 4.21
C HIS A 296 5.95 25.19 4.44
N LEU A 297 5.20 25.70 3.46
CA LEU A 297 4.66 27.06 3.49
C LEU A 297 3.66 27.24 4.63
N ASN A 298 2.76 26.28 4.83
CA ASN A 298 1.70 26.35 5.83
C ASN A 298 2.21 26.46 7.28
N THR A 299 3.38 25.91 7.57
CA THR A 299 3.98 25.91 8.90
C THR A 299 5.18 26.86 9.01
N ASN A 300 5.64 27.40 7.89
CA ASN A 300 6.85 28.20 7.77
C ASN A 300 8.10 27.52 8.35
N LYS A 301 8.18 26.18 8.20
CA LYS A 301 9.26 25.35 8.76
C LYS A 301 9.98 24.55 7.70
N LEU A 302 11.24 24.26 8.00
CA LEU A 302 12.04 23.27 7.32
C LEU A 302 11.86 21.92 8.02
N ILE A 303 11.50 20.89 7.28
CA ILE A 303 11.23 19.54 7.82
C ILE A 303 12.09 18.51 7.09
N CYS A 304 12.72 17.64 7.86
CA CYS A 304 13.32 16.42 7.36
C CYS A 304 12.26 15.31 7.34
N HIS A 305 11.88 14.84 6.17
CA HIS A 305 10.89 13.75 6.05
C HIS A 305 11.44 12.36 6.37
N TYR A 306 12.75 12.25 6.62
CA TYR A 306 13.37 10.99 7.02
C TYR A 306 13.38 10.80 8.55
N CYS A 307 13.90 11.76 9.30
CA CYS A 307 14.03 11.64 10.76
C CYS A 307 13.03 12.50 11.55
N GLY A 308 12.18 13.28 10.86
CA GLY A 308 11.22 14.17 11.51
C GLY A 308 11.80 15.45 12.11
N TYR A 309 13.10 15.73 11.94
CA TYR A 309 13.72 16.98 12.42
C TYR A 309 12.99 18.20 11.84
N LYS A 310 12.72 19.17 12.69
CA LYS A 310 12.00 20.42 12.33
C LYS A 310 12.78 21.62 12.82
N THR A 311 12.93 22.63 11.97
CA THR A 311 13.53 23.91 12.33
C THR A 311 12.82 25.03 11.61
N GLU A 312 12.91 26.23 12.16
CA GLU A 312 12.44 27.43 11.47
C GLU A 312 13.38 27.79 10.32
N LEU A 313 12.83 28.52 9.35
CA LEU A 313 13.63 29.04 8.25
C LEU A 313 14.57 30.12 8.76
N GLN A 314 15.78 29.77 9.13
CA GLN A 314 16.81 30.72 9.53
C GLN A 314 17.39 31.39 8.29
N ARG A 315 17.27 32.72 8.20
CA ARG A 315 17.94 33.53 7.17
C ARG A 315 19.41 33.78 7.50
N LYS A 316 20.08 32.76 8.08
CA LYS A 316 21.50 32.80 8.44
C LYS A 316 22.20 31.60 7.83
N CYS A 317 23.23 31.81 7.08
CA CYS A 317 24.14 30.76 6.69
C CYS A 317 25.47 30.87 7.45
N SER A 318 26.28 29.80 7.44
CA SER A 318 27.56 29.74 8.15
C SER A 318 28.56 30.86 7.75
N LYS A 319 28.29 31.61 6.68
CA LYS A 319 29.17 32.64 6.14
C LYS A 319 28.63 34.08 6.26
N ASN A 320 27.32 34.28 6.48
CA ASN A 320 26.69 35.59 6.52
C ASN A 320 25.46 35.67 7.42
N VAL A 321 25.25 36.80 8.09
CA VAL A 321 24.17 37.02 9.08
C VAL A 321 22.83 37.27 8.40
N ASN A 322 22.78 37.75 7.17
CA ASN A 322 21.54 37.99 6.42
C ASN A 322 21.62 37.30 5.05
N CYS A 323 21.13 36.09 4.95
CA CYS A 323 21.08 35.34 3.72
C CYS A 323 19.69 35.33 3.13
N ASP A 324 19.56 35.77 1.90
CA ASP A 324 18.39 35.45 1.09
C ASP A 324 18.38 33.98 0.73
N VAL A 325 17.20 33.39 0.76
CA VAL A 325 17.02 32.00 0.38
C VAL A 325 16.24 31.89 -0.92
N ILE A 326 16.64 30.91 -1.73
CA ILE A 326 15.94 30.52 -2.96
C ILE A 326 15.23 29.22 -2.71
N PHE A 327 13.93 29.20 -2.96
CA PHE A 327 13.11 27.99 -2.96
C PHE A 327 13.17 27.37 -4.35
N SER A 328 13.89 26.26 -4.47
CA SER A 328 14.14 25.60 -5.76
C SER A 328 13.32 24.31 -5.90
N GLY A 329 12.79 24.13 -7.11
CA GLY A 329 11.95 22.99 -7.47
C GLY A 329 10.49 23.12 -7.01
N PRO A 330 9.58 22.37 -7.65
CA PRO A 330 8.18 22.30 -7.26
C PRO A 330 7.97 21.23 -6.19
N GLY A 331 7.23 21.58 -5.13
CA GLY A 331 6.59 20.65 -4.24
C GLY A 331 5.08 20.64 -4.48
N VAL A 332 4.37 19.69 -3.85
CA VAL A 332 2.91 19.54 -4.01
C VAL A 332 2.15 20.82 -3.68
N GLU A 333 2.55 21.53 -2.63
CA GLU A 333 1.90 22.78 -2.21
C GLU A 333 2.04 23.87 -3.28
N ARG A 334 3.23 24.00 -3.89
CA ARG A 334 3.49 24.99 -4.94
C ARG A 334 2.75 24.70 -6.24
N ILE A 335 2.70 23.41 -6.64
CA ILE A 335 1.88 23.00 -7.78
C ILE A 335 0.39 23.28 -7.51
N SER A 336 -0.10 23.02 -6.29
CA SER A 336 -1.49 23.32 -5.94
C SER A 336 -1.82 24.81 -6.05
N GLU A 337 -0.90 25.69 -5.65
CA GLU A 337 -1.10 27.14 -5.83
C GLU A 337 -1.18 27.51 -7.32
N GLU A 338 -0.31 26.92 -8.13
CA GLU A 338 -0.32 27.16 -9.58
C GLU A 338 -1.60 26.61 -10.25
N VAL A 339 -2.05 25.42 -9.85
CA VAL A 339 -3.31 24.83 -10.33
C VAL A 339 -4.49 25.74 -9.99
N LYS A 340 -4.59 26.24 -8.75
CA LYS A 340 -5.65 27.18 -8.36
C LYS A 340 -5.64 28.48 -9.18
N LYS A 341 -4.45 28.97 -9.52
CA LYS A 341 -4.31 30.19 -10.37
C LYS A 341 -4.69 29.93 -11.82
N LYS A 342 -4.28 28.78 -12.38
CA LYS A 342 -4.50 28.45 -13.79
C LYS A 342 -5.93 27.94 -14.05
N PHE A 343 -6.58 27.33 -13.05
CA PHE A 343 -7.90 26.72 -13.14
C PHE A 343 -8.85 27.18 -11.99
N PRO A 344 -9.13 28.49 -11.86
CA PRO A 344 -9.86 29.05 -10.71
C PRO A 344 -11.30 28.60 -10.60
N LYS A 345 -11.90 28.14 -11.72
CA LYS A 345 -13.30 27.66 -11.78
C LYS A 345 -13.46 26.23 -11.24
N PHE A 346 -12.38 25.51 -10.99
CA PHE A 346 -12.41 24.10 -10.62
C PHE A 346 -11.85 23.89 -9.20
N ASN A 347 -12.51 23.03 -8.44
CA ASN A 347 -12.05 22.66 -7.10
C ASN A 347 -10.83 21.74 -7.17
N SER A 348 -9.82 22.02 -6.37
CA SER A 348 -8.61 21.20 -6.26
C SER A 348 -8.36 20.77 -4.83
N VAL A 349 -7.87 19.53 -4.64
CA VAL A 349 -7.56 18.95 -3.34
C VAL A 349 -6.14 18.39 -3.37
N ILE A 350 -5.39 18.60 -2.29
CA ILE A 350 -4.04 18.03 -2.14
C ILE A 350 -4.15 16.71 -1.40
N PHE A 351 -3.57 15.64 -1.99
CA PHE A 351 -3.36 14.37 -1.34
C PHE A 351 -1.89 14.21 -0.97
N SER A 352 -1.60 14.33 0.31
CA SER A 352 -0.28 14.06 0.87
C SER A 352 -0.46 13.42 2.26
N SER A 353 0.56 12.71 2.75
CA SER A 353 0.51 12.15 4.11
C SER A 353 0.22 13.23 5.18
N ASP A 354 0.72 14.44 4.97
CA ASP A 354 0.51 15.57 5.88
C ASP A 354 -0.94 16.07 5.88
N THR A 355 -1.63 16.00 4.75
CA THR A 355 -3.03 16.43 4.63
C THR A 355 -4.00 15.31 4.99
N MET A 356 -3.63 14.05 4.78
CA MET A 356 -4.49 12.88 4.98
C MET A 356 -4.53 12.35 6.41
N SER A 357 -3.71 12.86 7.30
CA SER A 357 -3.70 12.49 8.73
C SER A 357 -4.98 12.89 9.47
N LYS A 358 -5.73 13.87 8.97
CA LYS A 358 -6.97 14.37 9.59
C LYS A 358 -8.19 13.53 9.16
N LYS A 359 -9.09 13.25 10.10
CA LYS A 359 -10.32 12.46 9.87
C LYS A 359 -11.23 13.08 8.78
N SER A 360 -11.36 14.41 8.76
CA SER A 360 -12.11 15.16 7.75
C SER A 360 -11.57 14.99 6.32
N SER A 361 -10.25 14.83 6.18
CA SER A 361 -9.62 14.65 4.87
C SER A 361 -9.91 13.27 4.29
N LYS A 362 -10.03 12.24 5.14
CA LYS A 362 -10.45 10.88 4.73
C LYS A 362 -11.89 10.86 4.22
N GLU A 363 -12.78 11.67 4.80
CA GLU A 363 -14.18 11.80 4.34
C GLU A 363 -14.26 12.53 3.00
N THR A 364 -13.46 13.58 2.82
CA THR A 364 -13.34 14.28 1.54
C THR A 364 -12.80 13.37 0.45
N LEU A 365 -11.79 12.55 0.77
CA LEU A 365 -11.25 11.54 -0.13
C LEU A 365 -12.34 10.54 -0.56
N LYS A 366 -13.10 10.00 0.40
CA LYS A 366 -14.21 9.09 0.09
C LYS A 366 -15.25 9.71 -0.85
N LYS A 367 -15.59 10.98 -0.66
CA LYS A 367 -16.52 11.68 -1.57
C LYS A 367 -15.96 11.81 -2.98
N ILE A 368 -14.67 12.13 -3.11
CA ILE A 368 -14.02 12.26 -4.43
C ILE A 368 -13.88 10.91 -5.11
N ILE A 369 -13.46 9.87 -4.38
CA ILE A 369 -13.33 8.50 -4.93
C ILE A 369 -14.69 7.91 -5.29
N ASN A 370 -15.74 8.15 -4.51
CA ASN A 370 -17.09 7.68 -4.86
C ASN A 370 -17.67 8.37 -6.10
N CYS A 371 -17.15 9.53 -6.48
CA CYS A 371 -17.43 10.15 -7.77
C CYS A 371 -16.56 9.59 -8.91
N LEU A 372 -15.52 8.81 -8.58
CA LEU A 372 -14.64 8.15 -9.53
C LEU A 372 -15.14 6.72 -9.77
N LEU A 373 -15.82 6.49 -10.85
CA LEU A 373 -16.19 5.14 -11.33
C LEU A 373 -14.97 4.28 -11.73
N TYR A 374 -13.76 4.85 -11.73
CA TYR A 374 -12.50 4.16 -12.01
C TYR A 374 -11.39 4.69 -11.11
N THR A 375 -11.01 3.92 -10.11
CA THR A 375 -9.79 4.16 -9.34
C THR A 375 -8.60 3.52 -10.05
N SER A 376 -7.70 4.34 -10.56
CA SER A 376 -6.29 3.96 -10.66
C SER A 376 -5.79 3.61 -9.24
N PRO A 377 -4.93 2.61 -9.06
CA PRO A 377 -4.32 2.36 -7.76
C PRO A 377 -3.67 3.64 -7.26
N SER A 378 -3.90 3.94 -6.00
CA SER A 378 -3.30 5.10 -5.33
C SER A 378 -1.80 5.12 -5.58
N PRO A 379 -1.22 6.26 -5.99
CA PRO A 379 0.22 6.38 -6.01
C PRO A 379 0.73 6.16 -4.58
N ARG A 380 1.76 5.34 -4.48
CA ARG A 380 2.45 5.04 -3.22
C ARG A 380 3.22 6.28 -2.78
N ASP A 381 2.98 6.73 -1.58
CA ASP A 381 3.86 7.64 -0.83
C ASP A 381 4.73 6.86 0.14
#